data_4818204f1415a34d552aa0333838ccd8
#
_entry.id   4818204f1415a34d552aa0333838ccd8
#
_cell.length_a   1.000
_cell.length_b   1.000
_cell.length_c   1.000
_cell.angle_alpha   90.00
_cell.angle_beta   90.00
_cell.angle_gamma   90.00
#
_symmetry.space_group_name_H-M   'P 1'
#
loop_
_entity.id
_entity.type
_entity.pdbx_description
1 polymer ?
#
loop_
_entity_poly.entity_id
_entity_poly.type
_entity_poly.pdbx_seq_one_letter_code
_entity_poly.pdbx_strand_id
1 'polypeptide(L)'
;MVVQHNLSAMNANRMLNVTTSAQSKSTEKLSSGYKINRAADDAAGLSISEKMRKQIKGLTQASSNAQDGVSAVQTAEGALTEVHSMLQRMNELAVQSSNGTNSQTDRKAIQDEIDQLTSEIDRVSETTKFNETYLLKGDATKTDTAYFMESKYNFTDGIYAEGSATKIATSTDLEKAIKDGKKIYTEAYDKADNKQTADKIAVKGTNYAYVTKLYDKNGKEVSAQNIQDSKNADGTAADKYYTSSAGEAGATAPATNMEITAANAKNFTKGYEVNGSISFSLHVGADSAEDNKIVVNIDSMSAKGIGVYGLKVDTEDDATAAID
;
A
#
# COMPACT_ATOMS: atom_id res chain seq x y z
N MET A 1 -16.19 94.42 37.73
CA MET A 1 -16.49 93.76 36.44
C MET A 1 -15.55 92.56 36.27
N VAL A 2 -16.01 91.33 36.41
CA VAL A 2 -15.21 90.15 36.22
C VAL A 2 -15.72 89.50 34.92
N VAL A 3 -15.58 90.17 33.79
CA VAL A 3 -16.10 89.65 32.48
C VAL A 3 -15.06 88.91 31.69
N GLN A 4 -13.75 89.11 31.94
CA GLN A 4 -12.69 88.42 31.19
C GLN A 4 -12.20 87.09 31.81
N HIS A 5 -12.49 86.81 33.06
CA HIS A 5 -12.05 85.60 33.74
C HIS A 5 -13.15 84.97 34.65
N ASN A 6 -14.27 84.59 34.03
CA ASN A 6 -15.30 83.88 34.81
C ASN A 6 -14.87 82.39 35.01
N LEU A 7 -14.10 82.14 36.09
CA LEU A 7 -13.60 80.84 36.48
C LEU A 7 -14.73 79.84 36.74
N SER A 8 -15.90 80.36 37.23
CA SER A 8 -17.07 79.50 37.44
C SER A 8 -17.66 78.99 36.15
N ALA A 9 -17.79 79.87 35.12
CA ALA A 9 -18.28 79.41 33.80
C ALA A 9 -17.28 78.48 33.05
N MET A 10 -15.98 78.74 33.16
CA MET A 10 -14.94 77.86 32.63
C MET A 10 -14.95 76.51 33.31
N ASN A 11 -15.13 76.46 34.61
CA ASN A 11 -15.21 75.24 35.35
C ASN A 11 -16.50 74.43 35.00
N ALA A 12 -17.64 75.09 34.85
CA ALA A 12 -18.88 74.53 34.39
C ALA A 12 -18.77 73.90 32.99
N ASN A 13 -18.15 74.64 32.07
CA ASN A 13 -17.91 74.18 30.68
C ASN A 13 -16.95 72.98 30.65
N ARG A 14 -15.89 72.97 31.46
CA ARG A 14 -14.99 71.83 31.61
C ARG A 14 -15.70 70.60 32.16
N MET A 15 -16.56 70.76 33.18
CA MET A 15 -17.34 69.73 33.74
C MET A 15 -18.39 69.10 32.78
N LEU A 16 -19.01 70.01 31.97
CA LEU A 16 -19.92 69.64 30.93
C LEU A 16 -19.20 68.75 29.84
N ASN A 17 -18.01 69.17 29.42
CA ASN A 17 -17.21 68.40 28.47
C ASN A 17 -16.78 67.02 29.01
N VAL A 18 -16.41 66.92 30.30
CA VAL A 18 -16.08 65.67 30.97
C VAL A 18 -17.30 64.76 31.04
N THR A 19 -18.47 65.28 31.41
CA THR A 19 -19.70 64.54 31.48
C THR A 19 -20.18 64.04 30.13
N THR A 20 -20.13 64.90 29.11
CA THR A 20 -20.47 64.54 27.71
C THR A 20 -19.53 63.48 27.17
N SER A 21 -18.24 63.58 27.47
CA SER A 21 -17.26 62.54 27.07
C SER A 21 -17.53 61.20 27.76
N ALA A 22 -17.85 61.20 29.07
CA ALA A 22 -18.21 60.01 29.82
C ALA A 22 -19.49 59.35 29.30
N GLN A 23 -20.52 60.18 29.01
CA GLN A 23 -21.78 59.74 28.41
C GLN A 23 -21.55 59.10 27.01
N SER A 24 -20.77 59.74 26.15
CA SER A 24 -20.44 59.21 24.83
C SER A 24 -19.73 57.86 24.92
N LYS A 25 -18.77 57.70 25.83
CA LYS A 25 -18.11 56.41 26.09
C LYS A 25 -19.08 55.30 26.59
N SER A 26 -20.00 55.69 27.48
CA SER A 26 -20.99 54.74 27.98
C SER A 26 -21.97 54.30 26.88
N THR A 27 -22.41 55.27 26.06
CA THR A 27 -23.26 55.01 24.90
C THR A 27 -22.55 54.13 23.85
N GLU A 28 -21.27 54.41 23.59
CA GLU A 28 -20.43 53.60 22.70
C GLU A 28 -20.37 52.12 23.19
N LYS A 29 -20.11 51.88 24.48
CA LYS A 29 -20.07 50.57 25.09
C LYS A 29 -21.44 49.86 25.07
N LEU A 30 -22.51 50.60 25.31
CA LEU A 30 -23.86 50.05 25.28
C LEU A 30 -24.25 49.65 23.84
N SER A 31 -23.95 50.53 22.87
CA SER A 31 -24.26 50.27 21.45
C SER A 31 -23.45 49.14 20.84
N SER A 32 -22.18 49.01 21.21
CA SER A 32 -21.30 47.93 20.71
C SER A 32 -21.54 46.63 21.43
N GLY A 33 -22.04 46.64 22.67
CA GLY A 33 -22.14 45.47 23.56
C GLY A 33 -20.79 44.99 24.10
N TYR A 34 -19.69 45.69 23.81
CA TYR A 34 -18.37 45.31 24.31
C TYR A 34 -17.89 46.25 25.43
N LYS A 35 -17.22 45.67 26.43
CA LYS A 35 -16.59 46.42 27.50
C LYS A 35 -15.40 47.24 27.06
N ILE A 36 -14.62 46.72 26.10
CA ILE A 36 -13.41 47.31 25.52
C ILE A 36 -13.66 47.53 24.03
N ASN A 37 -13.71 48.78 23.59
CA ASN A 37 -13.93 49.15 22.20
C ASN A 37 -12.67 49.74 21.54
N ARG A 38 -11.82 50.38 22.35
CA ARG A 38 -10.61 51.06 21.85
C ARG A 38 -9.41 50.60 22.69
N ALA A 39 -8.22 50.65 22.06
CA ALA A 39 -6.96 50.39 22.76
C ALA A 39 -6.75 51.32 24.00
N ALA A 40 -7.34 52.53 23.95
CA ALA A 40 -7.29 53.47 25.06
C ALA A 40 -8.14 53.08 26.30
N ASP A 41 -9.10 52.17 26.14
CA ASP A 41 -9.90 51.65 27.26
C ASP A 41 -9.13 50.63 28.10
N ASP A 42 -8.45 49.66 27.44
CA ASP A 42 -7.57 48.68 28.03
C ASP A 42 -6.75 48.01 26.90
N ALA A 43 -5.51 48.44 26.71
CA ALA A 43 -4.63 47.96 25.66
C ALA A 43 -4.25 46.47 25.89
N ALA A 44 -4.05 46.07 27.15
CA ALA A 44 -3.68 44.67 27.52
C ALA A 44 -4.85 43.75 27.31
N GLY A 45 -6.05 44.11 27.78
CA GLY A 45 -7.28 43.30 27.62
C GLY A 45 -7.68 43.20 26.14
N LEU A 46 -7.53 44.26 25.34
CA LEU A 46 -7.80 44.22 23.91
C LEU A 46 -6.84 43.27 23.20
N SER A 47 -5.55 43.33 23.50
CA SER A 47 -4.53 42.43 22.90
C SER A 47 -4.84 40.96 23.21
N ILE A 48 -5.16 40.65 24.45
CA ILE A 48 -5.53 39.27 24.86
C ILE A 48 -6.82 38.82 24.14
N SER A 49 -7.85 39.69 24.10
CA SER A 49 -9.12 39.36 23.45
C SER A 49 -8.94 39.11 21.94
N GLU A 50 -8.16 39.93 21.24
CA GLU A 50 -7.88 39.71 19.81
C GLU A 50 -7.03 38.47 19.56
N LYS A 51 -6.08 38.15 20.46
CA LYS A 51 -5.32 36.90 20.39
C LYS A 51 -6.24 35.68 20.56
N MET A 52 -7.15 35.71 21.54
CA MET A 52 -8.13 34.66 21.74
C MET A 52 -9.09 34.54 20.56
N ARG A 53 -9.56 35.68 20.00
CA ARG A 53 -10.42 35.68 18.80
C ARG A 53 -9.72 35.08 17.59
N LYS A 54 -8.44 35.40 17.39
CA LYS A 54 -7.61 34.78 16.36
C LYS A 54 -7.52 33.25 16.56
N GLN A 55 -7.28 32.80 17.82
CA GLN A 55 -7.21 31.38 18.14
C GLN A 55 -8.55 30.68 17.91
N ILE A 56 -9.67 31.26 18.32
CA ILE A 56 -11.01 30.71 18.07
C ILE A 56 -11.27 30.54 16.57
N LYS A 57 -11.00 31.57 15.76
CA LYS A 57 -11.15 31.48 14.31
C LYS A 57 -10.22 30.43 13.71
N GLY A 58 -8.96 30.35 14.18
CA GLY A 58 -8.02 29.32 13.76
C GLY A 58 -8.50 27.92 14.08
N LEU A 59 -9.00 27.68 15.30
CA LEU A 59 -9.54 26.39 15.72
C LEU A 59 -10.83 26.01 14.98
N THR A 60 -11.69 26.99 14.68
CA THR A 60 -12.87 26.74 13.84
C THR A 60 -12.47 26.27 12.44
N GLN A 61 -11.49 26.94 11.82
CA GLN A 61 -10.97 26.51 10.51
C GLN A 61 -10.27 25.15 10.61
N ALA A 62 -9.50 24.91 11.67
CA ALA A 62 -8.85 23.64 11.93
C ALA A 62 -9.87 22.48 12.05
N SER A 63 -11.00 22.73 12.70
CA SER A 63 -12.10 21.76 12.76
C SER A 63 -12.69 21.46 11.40
N SER A 64 -12.88 22.47 10.55
CA SER A 64 -13.32 22.26 9.16
C SER A 64 -12.29 21.46 8.35
N ASN A 65 -11.02 21.80 8.46
CA ASN A 65 -9.93 21.07 7.79
C ASN A 65 -9.88 19.61 8.23
N ALA A 66 -10.12 19.32 9.51
CA ALA A 66 -10.20 17.96 10.01
C ALA A 66 -11.39 17.21 9.41
N GLN A 67 -12.55 17.84 9.29
CA GLN A 67 -13.73 17.25 8.64
C GLN A 67 -13.48 16.95 7.15
N ASP A 68 -12.80 17.86 6.44
CA ASP A 68 -12.41 17.61 5.04
C ASP A 68 -11.46 16.41 4.94
N GLY A 69 -10.50 16.30 5.88
CA GLY A 69 -9.61 15.15 5.97
C GLY A 69 -10.34 13.85 6.23
N VAL A 70 -11.29 13.83 7.15
CA VAL A 70 -12.16 12.66 7.42
C VAL A 70 -12.94 12.28 6.16
N SER A 71 -13.49 13.25 5.44
CA SER A 71 -14.25 13.00 4.20
C SER A 71 -13.35 12.40 3.10
N ALA A 72 -12.10 12.86 2.99
CA ALA A 72 -11.13 12.30 2.06
C ALA A 72 -10.80 10.84 2.41
N VAL A 73 -10.54 10.54 3.69
CA VAL A 73 -10.27 9.18 4.16
C VAL A 73 -11.48 8.27 3.96
N GLN A 74 -12.68 8.71 4.26
CA GLN A 74 -13.92 7.94 4.01
C GLN A 74 -14.13 7.65 2.52
N THR A 75 -13.77 8.59 1.63
CA THR A 75 -13.82 8.35 0.19
C THR A 75 -12.83 7.26 -0.23
N ALA A 76 -11.61 7.29 0.30
CA ALA A 76 -10.61 6.25 0.07
C ALA A 76 -11.06 4.90 0.63
N GLU A 77 -11.61 4.87 1.85
CA GLU A 77 -12.12 3.67 2.52
C GLU A 77 -13.28 3.02 1.76
N GLY A 78 -14.20 3.82 1.20
CA GLY A 78 -15.25 3.33 0.31
C GLY A 78 -14.69 2.62 -0.92
N ALA A 79 -13.70 3.23 -1.59
CA ALA A 79 -13.06 2.60 -2.74
C ALA A 79 -12.27 1.33 -2.37
N LEU A 80 -11.59 1.33 -1.21
CA LEU A 80 -10.88 0.14 -0.71
C LEU A 80 -11.82 -1.01 -0.37
N THR A 81 -13.06 -0.73 0.02
CA THR A 81 -14.08 -1.76 0.23
C THR A 81 -14.43 -2.48 -1.08
N GLU A 82 -14.53 -1.74 -2.18
CA GLU A 82 -14.72 -2.33 -3.51
C GLU A 82 -13.50 -3.17 -3.95
N VAL A 83 -12.28 -2.65 -3.74
CA VAL A 83 -11.04 -3.41 -4.02
C VAL A 83 -11.01 -4.71 -3.21
N HIS A 84 -11.37 -4.66 -1.92
CA HIS A 84 -11.42 -5.85 -1.08
C HIS A 84 -12.43 -6.89 -1.58
N SER A 85 -13.60 -6.45 -2.05
CA SER A 85 -14.60 -7.33 -2.65
C SER A 85 -14.10 -7.99 -3.93
N MET A 86 -13.34 -7.25 -4.76
CA MET A 86 -12.69 -7.80 -5.96
C MET A 86 -11.62 -8.82 -5.60
N LEU A 87 -10.78 -8.56 -4.60
CA LEU A 87 -9.78 -9.51 -4.12
C LEU A 87 -10.39 -10.79 -3.56
N GLN A 88 -11.50 -10.68 -2.82
CA GLN A 88 -12.25 -11.87 -2.37
C GLN A 88 -12.76 -12.68 -3.56
N ARG A 89 -13.30 -12.02 -4.58
CA ARG A 89 -13.75 -12.69 -5.80
C ARG A 89 -12.62 -13.36 -6.55
N MET A 90 -11.45 -12.72 -6.63
CA MET A 90 -10.24 -13.33 -7.24
C MET A 90 -9.81 -14.58 -6.47
N ASN A 91 -9.85 -14.56 -5.14
CA ASN A 91 -9.54 -15.74 -4.32
C ASN A 91 -10.54 -16.88 -4.56
N GLU A 92 -11.86 -16.59 -4.63
CA GLU A 92 -12.86 -17.61 -4.98
C GLU A 92 -12.58 -18.25 -6.35
N LEU A 93 -12.23 -17.44 -7.34
CA LEU A 93 -11.89 -17.90 -8.69
C LEU A 93 -10.62 -18.74 -8.69
N ALA A 94 -9.60 -18.38 -7.91
CA ALA A 94 -8.38 -19.16 -7.76
C ALA A 94 -8.68 -20.54 -7.14
N VAL A 95 -9.46 -20.57 -6.06
CA VAL A 95 -9.93 -21.83 -5.44
C VAL A 95 -10.74 -22.67 -6.42
N GLN A 96 -11.62 -22.04 -7.20
CA GLN A 96 -12.37 -22.75 -8.24
C GLN A 96 -11.43 -23.33 -9.30
N SER A 97 -10.44 -22.57 -9.77
CA SER A 97 -9.49 -23.02 -10.80
C SER A 97 -8.56 -24.13 -10.32
N SER A 98 -8.21 -24.16 -9.02
CA SER A 98 -7.37 -25.19 -8.42
C SER A 98 -8.04 -26.59 -8.39
N ASN A 99 -9.35 -26.66 -8.65
CA ASN A 99 -10.05 -27.94 -8.68
C ASN A 99 -9.65 -28.75 -9.94
N GLY A 100 -9.12 -29.97 -9.72
CA GLY A 100 -8.68 -30.88 -10.78
C GLY A 100 -9.77 -31.33 -11.76
N THR A 101 -11.05 -31.05 -11.47
CA THR A 101 -12.17 -31.38 -12.40
C THR A 101 -12.33 -30.34 -13.52
N ASN A 102 -11.71 -29.18 -13.45
CA ASN A 102 -11.81 -28.15 -14.45
C ASN A 102 -10.97 -28.45 -15.69
N SER A 103 -11.56 -28.22 -16.85
CA SER A 103 -10.86 -28.31 -18.11
C SER A 103 -9.95 -27.08 -18.32
N GLN A 104 -9.00 -27.18 -19.25
CA GLN A 104 -8.15 -26.05 -19.64
C GLN A 104 -8.97 -24.85 -20.16
N THR A 105 -10.10 -25.12 -20.81
CA THR A 105 -11.00 -24.07 -21.32
C THR A 105 -11.70 -23.34 -20.17
N ASP A 106 -12.11 -24.08 -19.13
CA ASP A 106 -12.75 -23.50 -17.95
C ASP A 106 -11.77 -22.63 -17.17
N ARG A 107 -10.53 -23.12 -16.98
CA ARG A 107 -9.46 -22.33 -16.33
C ARG A 107 -9.12 -21.07 -17.10
N LYS A 108 -9.14 -21.14 -18.44
CA LYS A 108 -8.92 -19.94 -19.26
C LYS A 108 -10.05 -18.92 -19.07
N ALA A 109 -11.30 -19.35 -18.99
CA ALA A 109 -12.40 -18.43 -18.72
C ALA A 109 -12.29 -17.78 -17.33
N ILE A 110 -11.83 -18.54 -16.34
CA ILE A 110 -11.53 -18.00 -14.99
C ILE A 110 -10.37 -17.01 -15.04
N GLN A 111 -9.30 -17.30 -15.81
CA GLN A 111 -8.19 -16.36 -16.01
C GLN A 111 -8.65 -15.03 -16.62
N ASP A 112 -9.50 -15.10 -17.65
CA ASP A 112 -10.05 -13.92 -18.30
C ASP A 112 -10.87 -13.06 -17.30
N GLU A 113 -11.60 -13.67 -16.35
CA GLU A 113 -12.31 -12.96 -15.27
C GLU A 113 -11.34 -12.31 -14.28
N ILE A 114 -10.26 -13.00 -13.87
CA ILE A 114 -9.21 -12.45 -13.01
C ILE A 114 -8.51 -11.26 -13.67
N ASP A 115 -8.21 -11.34 -14.96
CA ASP A 115 -7.60 -10.24 -15.70
C ASP A 115 -8.52 -9.01 -15.75
N GLN A 116 -9.83 -9.20 -15.86
CA GLN A 116 -10.82 -8.12 -15.80
C GLN A 116 -10.88 -7.50 -14.40
N LEU A 117 -10.91 -8.31 -13.33
CA LEU A 117 -10.88 -7.82 -11.95
C LEU A 117 -9.60 -7.04 -11.66
N THR A 118 -8.45 -7.50 -12.14
CA THR A 118 -7.17 -6.80 -12.03
C THR A 118 -7.23 -5.43 -12.72
N SER A 119 -7.80 -5.36 -13.92
CA SER A 119 -7.99 -4.10 -14.65
C SER A 119 -8.97 -3.16 -13.92
N GLU A 120 -9.99 -3.70 -13.26
CA GLU A 120 -10.95 -2.91 -12.51
C GLU A 120 -10.33 -2.36 -11.21
N ILE A 121 -9.46 -3.11 -10.54
CA ILE A 121 -8.66 -2.62 -9.40
C ILE A 121 -7.80 -1.43 -9.83
N ASP A 122 -7.10 -1.54 -10.96
CA ASP A 122 -6.30 -0.44 -11.50
C ASP A 122 -7.19 0.77 -11.84
N ARG A 123 -8.38 0.55 -12.42
CA ARG A 123 -9.32 1.63 -12.70
C ARG A 123 -9.78 2.33 -11.42
N VAL A 124 -10.14 1.60 -10.37
CA VAL A 124 -10.55 2.17 -9.07
C VAL A 124 -9.41 2.99 -8.48
N SER A 125 -8.18 2.46 -8.52
CA SER A 125 -6.98 3.17 -8.04
C SER A 125 -6.75 4.48 -8.80
N GLU A 126 -6.95 4.50 -10.11
CA GLU A 126 -6.72 5.67 -10.96
C GLU A 126 -7.85 6.70 -10.95
N THR A 127 -9.09 6.29 -10.64
CA THR A 127 -10.25 7.19 -10.69
C THR A 127 -10.67 7.76 -9.36
N THR A 128 -10.30 7.12 -8.23
CA THR A 128 -10.67 7.58 -6.90
C THR A 128 -9.94 8.88 -6.55
N LYS A 129 -10.71 9.96 -6.47
CA LYS A 129 -10.19 11.29 -6.14
C LYS A 129 -11.11 12.03 -5.17
N PHE A 130 -10.50 12.91 -4.39
CA PHE A 130 -11.18 13.88 -3.53
C PHE A 130 -10.64 15.27 -3.86
N ASN A 131 -11.52 16.18 -4.24
CA ASN A 131 -11.15 17.56 -4.62
C ASN A 131 -9.93 17.61 -5.56
N GLU A 132 -10.01 16.88 -6.71
CA GLU A 132 -8.97 16.76 -7.75
C GLU A 132 -7.69 16.02 -7.34
N THR A 133 -7.51 15.67 -6.07
CA THR A 133 -6.39 14.88 -5.58
C THR A 133 -6.72 13.39 -5.68
N TYR A 134 -5.92 12.62 -6.39
CA TYR A 134 -6.04 11.17 -6.45
C TYR A 134 -5.58 10.58 -5.12
N LEU A 135 -6.39 9.70 -4.53
CA LEU A 135 -6.11 9.15 -3.20
C LEU A 135 -5.38 7.80 -3.24
N LEU A 136 -5.66 6.97 -4.25
CA LEU A 136 -5.17 5.59 -4.32
C LEU A 136 -4.13 5.35 -5.41
N LYS A 137 -3.89 6.33 -6.28
CA LYS A 137 -2.95 6.22 -7.41
C LYS A 137 -1.48 6.26 -6.96
N GLY A 138 -1.22 6.78 -5.77
CA GLY A 138 0.12 7.09 -5.32
C GLY A 138 0.73 8.34 -5.97
N ASP A 139 1.92 8.70 -5.53
CA ASP A 139 2.68 9.85 -6.02
C ASP A 139 3.61 9.42 -7.17
N ALA A 140 3.26 9.79 -8.40
CA ALA A 140 4.04 9.46 -9.59
C ALA A 140 5.43 10.12 -9.63
N THR A 141 5.71 11.10 -8.76
CA THR A 141 7.04 11.71 -8.63
C THR A 141 7.98 10.88 -7.76
N LYS A 142 7.43 9.96 -6.97
CA LYS A 142 8.15 9.00 -6.13
C LYS A 142 7.93 7.61 -6.70
N THR A 143 8.93 7.08 -7.37
CA THR A 143 8.87 5.70 -7.86
C THR A 143 9.53 4.79 -6.83
N ASP A 144 8.83 3.73 -6.47
CA ASP A 144 9.34 2.65 -5.63
C ASP A 144 9.26 1.34 -6.41
N THR A 145 9.98 0.32 -5.97
CA THR A 145 9.91 -1.01 -6.56
C THR A 145 9.32 -1.98 -5.55
N ALA A 146 8.10 -2.41 -5.79
CA ALA A 146 7.47 -3.45 -5.00
C ALA A 146 7.89 -4.82 -5.54
N TYR A 147 8.43 -5.67 -4.67
CA TYR A 147 8.82 -7.03 -5.02
C TYR A 147 7.79 -8.03 -4.52
N PHE A 148 7.40 -8.96 -5.42
CA PHE A 148 6.46 -10.02 -5.12
C PHE A 148 7.06 -11.37 -5.48
N MET A 149 6.61 -12.43 -4.80
CA MET A 149 6.97 -13.79 -5.18
C MET A 149 6.32 -14.10 -6.54
N GLU A 150 7.13 -14.60 -7.46
CA GLU A 150 6.66 -15.16 -8.72
C GLU A 150 6.74 -16.68 -8.61
N SER A 151 5.58 -17.33 -8.59
CA SER A 151 5.51 -18.80 -8.50
C SER A 151 6.19 -19.45 -9.69
N LYS A 152 7.22 -20.23 -9.45
CA LYS A 152 8.05 -20.86 -10.47
C LYS A 152 8.48 -22.25 -10.07
N TYR A 153 8.80 -23.06 -11.06
CA TYR A 153 9.43 -24.36 -10.80
C TYR A 153 10.91 -24.19 -10.47
N ASN A 154 11.31 -24.80 -9.36
CA ASN A 154 12.70 -25.12 -9.06
C ASN A 154 12.97 -26.57 -9.43
N PHE A 155 14.09 -26.85 -10.05
CA PHE A 155 14.45 -28.20 -10.48
C PHE A 155 15.95 -28.44 -10.31
N THR A 156 16.28 -29.72 -10.10
CA THR A 156 17.67 -30.18 -10.09
C THR A 156 18.17 -30.37 -11.52
N ASP A 157 19.50 -30.38 -11.67
CA ASP A 157 20.12 -30.65 -12.95
C ASP A 157 19.75 -32.02 -13.50
N GLY A 158 19.61 -32.11 -14.82
CA GLY A 158 19.44 -33.37 -15.52
C GLY A 158 18.00 -33.85 -15.70
N ILE A 159 17.04 -32.94 -15.78
CA ILE A 159 15.67 -33.28 -16.17
C ILE A 159 15.44 -32.99 -17.67
N TYR A 160 14.58 -33.81 -18.28
CA TYR A 160 14.28 -33.77 -19.72
C TYR A 160 12.78 -33.96 -19.94
N ALA A 161 12.24 -33.29 -20.96
CA ALA A 161 10.85 -33.54 -21.36
C ALA A 161 10.73 -34.83 -22.17
N GLU A 162 9.57 -35.43 -22.17
CA GLU A 162 9.24 -36.62 -22.95
C GLU A 162 9.59 -36.42 -24.43
N GLY A 163 10.35 -37.37 -24.99
CA GLY A 163 10.82 -37.34 -26.38
C GLY A 163 11.91 -36.32 -26.66
N SER A 164 12.52 -35.70 -25.65
CA SER A 164 13.58 -34.71 -25.80
C SER A 164 14.93 -35.22 -25.34
N ALA A 165 15.94 -35.10 -26.19
CA ALA A 165 17.34 -35.31 -25.82
C ALA A 165 17.97 -34.04 -25.21
N THR A 166 17.27 -32.91 -25.27
CA THR A 166 17.75 -31.63 -24.73
C THR A 166 17.34 -31.48 -23.28
N LYS A 167 18.33 -31.19 -22.43
CA LYS A 167 18.11 -30.90 -21.01
C LYS A 167 17.24 -29.67 -20.82
N ILE A 168 16.31 -29.71 -19.90
CA ILE A 168 15.56 -28.56 -19.46
C ILE A 168 16.52 -27.64 -18.69
N ALA A 169 16.72 -26.43 -19.21
CA ALA A 169 17.69 -25.48 -18.68
C ALA A 169 17.03 -24.35 -17.85
N THR A 170 15.74 -24.11 -18.07
CA THR A 170 15.02 -23.01 -17.40
C THR A 170 13.70 -23.46 -16.80
N SER A 171 13.24 -22.75 -15.80
CA SER A 171 11.92 -22.96 -15.19
C SER A 171 10.80 -22.81 -16.22
N THR A 172 10.93 -21.86 -17.16
CA THR A 172 9.97 -21.65 -18.25
C THR A 172 9.87 -22.87 -19.20
N ASP A 173 11.00 -23.54 -19.50
CA ASP A 173 10.99 -24.76 -20.31
C ASP A 173 10.31 -25.91 -19.59
N LEU A 174 10.48 -26.01 -18.26
CA LEU A 174 9.80 -27.00 -17.43
C LEU A 174 8.29 -26.71 -17.36
N GLU A 175 7.88 -25.47 -17.11
CA GLU A 175 6.48 -25.04 -17.13
C GLU A 175 5.82 -25.39 -18.46
N LYS A 176 6.48 -25.08 -19.56
CA LYS A 176 5.98 -25.37 -20.90
C LYS A 176 5.82 -26.90 -21.10
N ALA A 177 6.80 -27.68 -20.71
CA ALA A 177 6.72 -29.15 -20.83
C ALA A 177 5.57 -29.73 -20.01
N ILE A 178 5.36 -29.23 -18.78
CA ILE A 178 4.25 -29.64 -17.92
C ILE A 178 2.91 -29.21 -18.50
N LYS A 179 2.80 -27.96 -18.96
CA LYS A 179 1.60 -27.41 -19.61
C LYS A 179 1.23 -28.17 -20.89
N ASP A 180 2.22 -28.62 -21.66
CA ASP A 180 2.04 -29.46 -22.84
C ASP A 180 1.69 -30.92 -22.51
N GLY A 181 1.53 -31.26 -21.20
CA GLY A 181 1.20 -32.60 -20.74
C GLY A 181 2.31 -33.63 -20.89
N LYS A 182 3.55 -33.19 -21.10
CA LYS A 182 4.71 -34.06 -21.27
C LYS A 182 5.18 -34.64 -19.92
N LYS A 183 5.56 -35.90 -19.91
CA LYS A 183 6.25 -36.48 -18.76
C LYS A 183 7.67 -35.91 -18.64
N ILE A 184 8.15 -35.82 -17.41
CA ILE A 184 9.51 -35.33 -17.12
C ILE A 184 10.37 -36.49 -16.69
N TYR A 185 11.56 -36.62 -17.28
CA TYR A 185 12.49 -37.71 -17.08
C TYR A 185 13.83 -37.20 -16.53
N THR A 186 14.54 -38.03 -15.81
CA THR A 186 15.93 -37.80 -15.38
C THR A 186 16.96 -38.25 -16.43
N GLU A 187 16.52 -38.88 -17.51
CA GLU A 187 17.35 -39.36 -18.59
C GLU A 187 16.96 -38.73 -19.94
N ALA A 188 17.95 -38.40 -20.75
CA ALA A 188 17.74 -37.91 -22.09
C ALA A 188 17.05 -38.97 -22.98
N TYR A 189 16.22 -38.50 -23.92
CA TYR A 189 15.65 -39.38 -24.92
C TYR A 189 16.76 -39.96 -25.85
N ASP A 190 16.86 -41.29 -25.90
CA ASP A 190 17.77 -41.95 -26.83
C ASP A 190 17.10 -42.14 -28.19
N LYS A 191 17.64 -41.45 -29.20
CA LYS A 191 17.18 -41.53 -30.56
C LYS A 191 17.50 -42.88 -31.23
N ALA A 192 18.56 -43.58 -30.80
CA ALA A 192 18.97 -44.84 -31.37
C ALA A 192 17.97 -45.97 -31.02
N ASP A 193 17.50 -45.96 -29.77
CA ASP A 193 16.55 -46.97 -29.28
C ASP A 193 15.09 -46.50 -29.31
N ASN A 194 14.83 -45.27 -29.71
CA ASN A 194 13.51 -44.63 -29.71
C ASN A 194 12.82 -44.72 -28.33
N LYS A 195 13.57 -44.56 -27.25
CA LYS A 195 13.14 -44.87 -25.90
C LYS A 195 13.64 -43.87 -24.86
N GLN A 196 12.78 -43.49 -23.94
CA GLN A 196 13.15 -42.99 -22.61
C GLN A 196 12.74 -44.07 -21.58
N THR A 197 13.65 -44.44 -20.69
CA THR A 197 13.41 -45.50 -19.75
C THR A 197 12.35 -45.06 -18.74
N ALA A 198 11.23 -45.82 -18.64
CA ALA A 198 10.10 -45.48 -17.78
C ALA A 198 10.48 -45.37 -16.28
N ASP A 199 11.51 -46.13 -15.88
CA ASP A 199 12.01 -46.18 -14.51
C ASP A 199 12.74 -44.91 -14.04
N LYS A 200 12.97 -43.97 -14.95
CA LYS A 200 13.69 -42.73 -14.67
C LYS A 200 12.81 -41.49 -14.84
N ILE A 201 11.53 -41.65 -14.60
CA ILE A 201 10.62 -40.47 -14.53
C ILE A 201 11.01 -39.63 -13.34
N ALA A 202 11.17 -38.33 -13.57
CA ALA A 202 11.41 -37.37 -12.52
C ALA A 202 10.18 -37.25 -11.62
N VAL A 203 10.39 -37.27 -10.32
CA VAL A 203 9.31 -37.23 -9.33
C VAL A 203 9.22 -35.80 -8.80
N LYS A 204 8.03 -35.19 -8.92
CA LYS A 204 7.75 -33.88 -8.34
C LYS A 204 8.09 -33.91 -6.84
N GLY A 205 8.79 -32.87 -6.38
CA GLY A 205 9.28 -32.75 -5.01
C GLY A 205 10.67 -33.32 -4.77
N THR A 206 11.15 -34.27 -5.62
CA THR A 206 12.52 -34.82 -5.55
C THR A 206 13.43 -34.22 -6.61
N ASN A 207 12.93 -34.06 -7.82
CA ASN A 207 13.67 -33.56 -8.96
C ASN A 207 13.24 -32.14 -9.35
N TYR A 208 12.02 -31.78 -9.06
CA TYR A 208 11.47 -30.42 -9.24
C TYR A 208 10.34 -30.16 -8.25
N ALA A 209 10.17 -28.89 -7.88
CA ALA A 209 9.12 -28.40 -7.01
C ALA A 209 8.55 -27.10 -7.56
N TYR A 210 7.25 -26.91 -7.40
CA TYR A 210 6.60 -25.64 -7.67
C TYR A 210 6.74 -24.75 -6.42
N VAL A 211 7.49 -23.66 -6.54
CA VAL A 211 7.84 -22.82 -5.42
C VAL A 211 6.95 -21.58 -5.45
N THR A 212 6.15 -21.41 -4.41
CA THR A 212 5.28 -20.26 -4.17
C THR A 212 5.82 -19.36 -3.07
N LYS A 213 6.53 -19.96 -2.10
CA LYS A 213 7.08 -19.32 -0.92
C LYS A 213 8.49 -19.83 -0.66
N LEU A 214 9.32 -18.99 -0.07
CA LEU A 214 10.65 -19.37 0.39
C LEU A 214 10.75 -19.14 1.90
N TYR A 215 11.53 -20.00 2.54
CA TYR A 215 11.70 -20.02 3.99
C TYR A 215 13.18 -19.85 4.35
N ASP A 216 13.45 -19.20 5.47
CA ASP A 216 14.78 -19.10 6.03
C ASP A 216 15.21 -20.43 6.70
N LYS A 217 16.44 -20.46 7.21
CA LYS A 217 16.98 -21.63 7.92
C LYS A 217 16.14 -22.09 9.12
N ASN A 218 15.36 -21.19 9.71
CA ASN A 218 14.50 -21.46 10.86
C ASN A 218 13.09 -21.90 10.45
N GLY A 219 12.81 -21.99 9.15
CA GLY A 219 11.49 -22.33 8.63
C GLY A 219 10.48 -21.20 8.66
N LYS A 220 10.94 -19.94 8.80
CA LYS A 220 10.09 -18.78 8.74
C LYS A 220 10.02 -18.25 7.31
N GLU A 221 8.82 -17.94 6.83
CA GLU A 221 8.59 -17.40 5.50
C GLU A 221 9.32 -16.06 5.31
N VAL A 222 9.96 -15.89 4.15
CA VAL A 222 10.77 -14.73 3.81
C VAL A 222 10.04 -13.90 2.76
N SER A 223 9.89 -12.61 3.00
CA SER A 223 9.28 -11.69 2.05
C SER A 223 10.12 -11.52 0.77
N ALA A 224 9.47 -11.23 -0.35
CA ALA A 224 10.15 -11.03 -1.63
C ALA A 224 11.22 -9.91 -1.57
N GLN A 225 10.97 -8.87 -0.78
CA GLN A 225 11.94 -7.80 -0.54
C GLN A 225 13.20 -8.33 0.17
N ASN A 226 13.04 -9.12 1.23
CA ASN A 226 14.17 -9.70 1.95
C ASN A 226 14.97 -10.67 1.07
N ILE A 227 14.31 -11.40 0.17
CA ILE A 227 14.99 -12.28 -0.80
C ILE A 227 15.85 -11.45 -1.75
N GLN A 228 15.35 -10.34 -2.27
CA GLN A 228 16.13 -9.43 -3.12
C GLN A 228 17.34 -8.84 -2.39
N ASP A 229 17.17 -8.51 -1.12
CA ASP A 229 18.23 -7.98 -0.26
C ASP A 229 19.17 -9.08 0.27
N SER A 230 18.91 -10.35 -0.04
CA SER A 230 19.61 -11.52 0.50
C SER A 230 19.57 -11.55 2.04
N LYS A 231 18.37 -11.42 2.61
CA LYS A 231 18.11 -11.39 4.06
C LYS A 231 17.14 -12.49 4.48
N ASN A 232 17.32 -12.98 5.70
CA ASN A 232 16.36 -13.85 6.39
C ASN A 232 15.08 -13.06 6.77
N ALA A 233 14.07 -13.76 7.27
CA ALA A 233 12.85 -13.14 7.75
C ALA A 233 13.05 -12.16 8.92
N ASP A 234 14.15 -12.29 9.67
CA ASP A 234 14.54 -11.40 10.77
C ASP A 234 15.44 -10.21 10.33
N GLY A 235 15.72 -10.10 9.02
CA GLY A 235 16.57 -9.05 8.44
C GLY A 235 18.08 -9.33 8.48
N THR A 236 18.51 -10.46 9.03
CA THR A 236 19.94 -10.88 9.00
C THR A 236 20.33 -11.39 7.61
N ALA A 237 21.62 -11.35 7.25
CA ALA A 237 22.10 -11.85 5.97
C ALA A 237 21.77 -13.34 5.77
N ALA A 238 21.33 -13.69 4.57
CA ALA A 238 21.00 -15.05 4.17
C ALA A 238 21.84 -15.50 2.97
N ASP A 239 22.41 -16.68 3.08
CA ASP A 239 23.12 -17.33 1.96
C ASP A 239 22.21 -18.30 1.20
N LYS A 240 21.21 -18.86 1.87
CA LYS A 240 20.34 -19.91 1.37
C LYS A 240 18.90 -19.75 1.85
N TYR A 241 17.98 -20.26 1.06
CA TYR A 241 16.55 -20.38 1.38
C TYR A 241 16.06 -21.80 1.11
N TYR A 242 14.91 -22.12 1.65
CA TYR A 242 14.32 -23.45 1.59
C TYR A 242 12.89 -23.40 1.01
N THR A 243 12.48 -24.44 0.33
CA THR A 243 11.14 -24.54 -0.27
C THR A 243 10.06 -25.05 0.70
N SER A 244 10.46 -25.39 1.93
CA SER A 244 9.55 -25.90 2.97
C SER A 244 9.78 -25.18 4.29
N SER A 245 8.70 -25.04 5.07
CA SER A 245 8.73 -24.49 6.43
C SER A 245 9.56 -25.31 7.44
N ALA A 246 10.09 -26.48 7.03
CA ALA A 246 11.05 -27.24 7.83
C ALA A 246 12.43 -26.56 7.88
N GLY A 247 12.72 -25.58 7.00
CA GLY A 247 13.98 -24.86 6.97
C GLY A 247 15.21 -25.78 6.79
N GLU A 248 16.32 -25.40 7.38
CA GLU A 248 17.57 -26.18 7.31
C GLU A 248 17.44 -27.59 7.94
N ALA A 249 16.65 -27.72 9.00
CA ALA A 249 16.43 -29.01 9.67
C ALA A 249 15.72 -30.04 8.76
N GLY A 250 14.92 -29.58 7.79
CA GLY A 250 14.26 -30.43 6.79
C GLY A 250 15.11 -30.74 5.57
N ALA A 251 16.26 -30.11 5.39
CA ALA A 251 17.13 -30.31 4.22
C ALA A 251 17.74 -31.73 4.14
N THR A 252 17.68 -32.51 5.23
CA THR A 252 18.04 -33.93 5.25
C THR A 252 17.02 -34.84 4.54
N ALA A 253 15.85 -34.31 4.20
CA ALA A 253 14.83 -35.01 3.41
C ALA A 253 14.58 -34.26 2.08
N PRO A 254 15.49 -34.35 1.10
CA PRO A 254 15.47 -33.51 -0.12
C PRO A 254 14.24 -33.74 -1.02
N ALA A 255 13.46 -34.79 -0.76
CA ALA A 255 12.23 -35.06 -1.54
C ALA A 255 11.15 -33.97 -1.41
N THR A 256 11.15 -33.17 -0.35
CA THR A 256 10.11 -32.19 -0.06
C THR A 256 10.66 -30.78 0.28
N ASN A 257 11.97 -30.68 0.47
CA ASN A 257 12.60 -29.43 0.86
C ASN A 257 13.89 -29.20 0.07
N MET A 258 13.81 -28.39 -0.98
CA MET A 258 14.96 -28.03 -1.82
C MET A 258 15.66 -26.80 -1.25
N GLU A 259 16.99 -26.85 -1.23
CA GLU A 259 17.85 -25.71 -0.90
C GLU A 259 18.06 -24.84 -2.14
N ILE A 260 17.88 -23.52 -2.00
CA ILE A 260 18.07 -22.52 -3.04
C ILE A 260 19.08 -21.48 -2.53
N THR A 261 20.15 -21.24 -3.29
CA THR A 261 21.09 -20.16 -2.94
C THR A 261 20.41 -18.79 -3.03
N ALA A 262 20.83 -17.83 -2.22
CA ALA A 262 20.29 -16.47 -2.23
C ALA A 262 20.35 -15.81 -3.63
N ALA A 263 21.38 -16.11 -4.43
CA ALA A 263 21.48 -15.61 -5.80
C ALA A 263 20.38 -16.18 -6.71
N ASN A 264 20.08 -17.48 -6.59
CA ASN A 264 19.03 -18.13 -7.39
C ASN A 264 17.62 -17.79 -6.87
N ALA A 265 17.49 -17.54 -5.57
CA ALA A 265 16.23 -17.17 -4.95
C ALA A 265 15.64 -15.87 -5.51
N LYS A 266 16.50 -14.94 -5.95
CA LYS A 266 16.07 -13.69 -6.62
C LYS A 266 15.29 -13.93 -7.91
N ASN A 267 15.47 -15.07 -8.56
CA ASN A 267 14.72 -15.45 -9.76
C ASN A 267 13.26 -15.79 -9.48
N PHE A 268 12.90 -16.02 -8.20
CA PHE A 268 11.54 -16.29 -7.74
C PHE A 268 10.81 -15.02 -7.31
N THR A 269 11.42 -13.86 -7.46
CA THR A 269 10.82 -12.57 -7.15
C THR A 269 10.79 -11.71 -8.40
N LYS A 270 9.75 -10.90 -8.52
CA LYS A 270 9.59 -9.94 -9.60
C LYS A 270 9.31 -8.56 -9.01
N GLY A 271 10.08 -7.59 -9.47
CA GLY A 271 9.88 -6.18 -9.12
C GLY A 271 8.97 -5.49 -10.14
N TYR A 272 8.03 -4.72 -9.63
CA TYR A 272 7.21 -3.81 -10.41
C TYR A 272 7.45 -2.39 -9.95
N GLU A 273 7.62 -1.48 -10.89
CA GLU A 273 7.61 -0.05 -10.56
C GLU A 273 6.20 0.35 -10.16
N VAL A 274 6.09 0.91 -8.97
CA VAL A 274 4.86 1.43 -8.39
C VAL A 274 5.05 2.88 -7.99
N ASN A 275 3.99 3.65 -8.02
CA ASN A 275 4.03 5.00 -7.48
C ASN A 275 4.23 4.93 -5.96
N GLY A 276 5.05 5.81 -5.42
CA GLY A 276 5.25 5.90 -3.97
C GLY A 276 3.98 6.36 -3.24
N SER A 277 4.02 6.33 -1.91
CA SER A 277 2.88 6.78 -1.10
C SER A 277 2.58 8.26 -1.34
N ILE A 278 1.30 8.59 -1.48
CA ILE A 278 0.83 9.97 -1.45
C ILE A 278 0.73 10.42 0.01
N SER A 279 1.23 11.61 0.29
CA SER A 279 1.12 12.19 1.62
C SER A 279 0.51 13.59 1.53
N PHE A 280 -0.50 13.84 2.35
CA PHE A 280 -1.04 15.18 2.53
C PHE A 280 -1.13 15.52 4.01
N SER A 281 -0.86 16.79 4.33
CA SER A 281 -0.89 17.26 5.69
C SER A 281 -2.14 18.11 5.94
N LEU A 282 -2.88 17.76 6.97
CA LEU A 282 -4.05 18.47 7.45
C LEU A 282 -3.61 19.41 8.58
N HIS A 283 -3.85 20.70 8.41
CA HIS A 283 -3.56 21.68 9.46
C HIS A 283 -4.76 21.77 10.41
N VAL A 284 -4.59 21.22 11.62
CA VAL A 284 -5.65 21.08 12.63
C VAL A 284 -5.43 21.92 13.88
N GLY A 285 -4.56 22.92 13.81
CA GLY A 285 -4.26 23.83 14.92
C GLY A 285 -4.54 25.28 14.60
N ALA A 286 -4.46 26.14 15.63
CA ALA A 286 -4.70 27.57 15.50
C ALA A 286 -3.46 28.37 15.06
N ASP A 287 -2.28 27.75 15.03
CA ASP A 287 -0.99 28.37 14.73
C ASP A 287 -0.16 27.52 13.76
N SER A 288 0.99 28.00 13.34
CA SER A 288 1.85 27.37 12.33
C SER A 288 2.80 26.31 12.88
N ALA A 289 2.61 25.82 14.11
CA ALA A 289 3.49 24.80 14.68
C ALA A 289 3.34 23.48 13.93
N GLU A 290 4.43 22.73 13.79
CA GLU A 290 4.43 21.42 13.14
C GLU A 290 3.53 20.40 13.87
N ASP A 291 3.44 20.48 15.20
CA ASP A 291 2.56 19.64 16.01
C ASP A 291 1.06 19.83 15.70
N ASN A 292 0.72 20.88 14.99
CA ASN A 292 -0.64 21.16 14.52
C ASN A 292 -0.96 20.56 13.15
N LYS A 293 -0.10 19.70 12.62
CA LYS A 293 -0.29 19.00 11.34
C LYS A 293 -0.47 17.52 11.56
N ILE A 294 -1.50 16.96 10.96
CA ILE A 294 -1.69 15.52 10.83
C ILE A 294 -1.30 15.13 9.41
N VAL A 295 -0.33 14.25 9.28
CA VAL A 295 0.08 13.71 7.98
C VAL A 295 -0.68 12.40 7.76
N VAL A 296 -1.38 12.33 6.64
CA VAL A 296 -2.04 11.12 6.15
C VAL A 296 -1.21 10.58 4.98
N ASN A 297 -0.78 9.33 5.10
CA ASN A 297 -0.06 8.62 4.05
C ASN A 297 -0.97 7.52 3.50
N ILE A 298 -1.09 7.43 2.19
CA ILE A 298 -1.84 6.39 1.49
C ILE A 298 -0.90 5.81 0.43
N ASP A 299 -0.67 4.50 0.50
CA ASP A 299 0.15 3.79 -0.48
C ASP A 299 -0.62 3.59 -1.79
N SER A 300 0.11 3.34 -2.87
CA SER A 300 -0.50 3.03 -4.16
C SER A 300 -1.26 1.70 -4.08
N MET A 301 -2.56 1.75 -4.39
CA MET A 301 -3.46 0.61 -4.42
C MET A 301 -3.71 0.08 -5.85
N SER A 302 -2.75 0.30 -6.75
CA SER A 302 -2.76 -0.34 -8.06
C SER A 302 -2.56 -1.86 -7.92
N ALA A 303 -2.99 -2.63 -8.90
CA ALA A 303 -2.78 -4.08 -8.94
C ALA A 303 -1.30 -4.47 -8.76
N LYS A 304 -0.38 -3.64 -9.26
CA LYS A 304 1.06 -3.78 -9.04
C LYS A 304 1.46 -3.47 -7.61
N GLY A 305 0.85 -2.44 -6.99
CA GLY A 305 1.14 -2.03 -5.61
C GLY A 305 0.71 -3.07 -4.58
N ILE A 306 -0.43 -3.72 -4.81
CA ILE A 306 -0.96 -4.77 -3.91
C ILE A 306 -0.52 -6.19 -4.29
N GLY A 307 0.22 -6.38 -5.39
CA GLY A 307 0.84 -7.67 -5.74
C GLY A 307 0.00 -8.65 -6.53
N VAL A 308 -1.17 -8.24 -7.02
CA VAL A 308 -2.06 -9.12 -7.81
C VAL A 308 -1.88 -8.98 -9.32
N TYR A 309 -0.95 -8.14 -9.76
CA TYR A 309 -0.68 -7.94 -11.18
C TYR A 309 0.00 -9.16 -11.79
N GLY A 310 -0.59 -9.70 -12.86
CA GLY A 310 -0.06 -10.87 -13.57
C GLY A 310 -0.29 -12.20 -12.85
N LEU A 311 -1.22 -12.25 -11.91
CA LEU A 311 -1.66 -13.48 -11.25
C LEU A 311 -2.19 -14.46 -12.29
N LYS A 312 -1.75 -15.73 -12.22
CA LYS A 312 -2.14 -16.78 -13.14
C LYS A 312 -2.89 -17.91 -12.42
N VAL A 313 -3.88 -18.45 -13.09
CA VAL A 313 -4.68 -19.58 -12.62
C VAL A 313 -4.96 -20.59 -13.75
N ASP A 314 -4.20 -20.54 -14.83
CA ASP A 314 -4.40 -21.36 -16.02
C ASP A 314 -3.88 -22.80 -15.85
N THR A 315 -3.16 -23.09 -14.78
CA THR A 315 -2.82 -24.45 -14.34
C THR A 315 -3.31 -24.69 -12.91
N GLU A 316 -3.40 -25.96 -12.48
CA GLU A 316 -3.76 -26.31 -11.10
C GLU A 316 -2.72 -25.80 -10.09
N ASP A 317 -1.43 -25.90 -10.45
CA ASP A 317 -0.32 -25.45 -9.62
C ASP A 317 -0.34 -23.91 -9.51
N ASP A 318 -0.57 -23.18 -10.62
CA ASP A 318 -0.69 -21.71 -10.61
C ASP A 318 -1.90 -21.25 -9.80
N ALA A 319 -3.05 -21.92 -9.97
CA ALA A 319 -4.26 -21.62 -9.23
C ALA A 319 -4.09 -21.85 -7.72
N THR A 320 -3.41 -22.93 -7.34
CA THR A 320 -3.10 -23.21 -5.92
C THR A 320 -2.16 -22.14 -5.35
N ALA A 321 -1.18 -21.70 -6.13
CA ALA A 321 -0.29 -20.61 -5.73
C ALA A 321 -0.99 -19.26 -5.59
N ALA A 322 -2.03 -19.04 -6.37
CA ALA A 322 -2.81 -17.80 -6.36
C ALA A 322 -3.73 -17.67 -5.13
N ILE A 323 -3.97 -18.77 -4.38
CA ILE A 323 -4.76 -18.77 -3.14
C ILE A 323 -3.94 -18.23 -1.97
N ASP A 324 -2.64 -18.47 -1.95
CA ASP A 324 -1.70 -18.05 -0.90
C ASP A 324 -1.29 -16.57 -1.03
#